data_603bb328b011fc9477c94b319c5cdf23
#
_entry.id   603bb328b011fc9477c94b319c5cdf23
#
_cell.length_a   1.000
_cell.length_b   1.000
_cell.length_c   1.000
_cell.angle_alpha   90.00
_cell.angle_beta   90.00
_cell.angle_gamma   90.00
#
_symmetry.space_group_name_H-M   'P 1'
#
loop_
_entity.id
_entity.type
_entity.pdbx_description
1 polymer ?
#
loop_
_entity_poly.entity_id
_entity_poly.type
_entity_poly.pdbx_seq_one_letter_code
_entity_poly.pdbx_strand_id
1 'polypeptide(L)'
;MKILQTPVRFYPFTGGVENYVYYLSRELVNSGNQVKVVCANEPDIESKQRVEGIEVERLPYMGKIANTNITTGLPGALSDGDYDIIHTHIPTPWSADWSAFYSNSKKKPLVVTYHNDIIGQGLASLVARIYNSVGLNYVLKTAAKIIITQPGYLQSSSHLAKYQDKIEVIPNGVDVEKFQPIQASDNEDKSTIFFLSVLDEFHKYKGLDYLLEALKIVKNNVPDVKLIVGGKGVLLDHHQEMAASLGLKDNVEFAGFIPDEEIADYYSQASVFVLPSISSLQEGFGIVALEALACQTPVVTTDIVGVAHDLKQIKGGIVIPPRDTHKLADAITQILSDAQMQKEMGQRGRKLVQEKYTWKVVASSMEKVYKEILAKS
;
A
#
# COMPACT_ATOMS: atom_id res chain seq x y z
N MET A 1 11.00 17.02 -16.96
CA MET A 1 11.66 17.36 -15.68
C MET A 1 12.65 16.26 -15.33
N LYS A 2 13.70 16.59 -14.58
CA LYS A 2 14.63 15.62 -14.01
C LYS A 2 14.25 15.36 -12.54
N ILE A 3 13.83 14.16 -12.23
CA ILE A 3 13.28 13.78 -10.92
C ILE A 3 14.23 12.79 -10.26
N LEU A 4 14.67 13.09 -9.05
CA LEU A 4 15.46 12.19 -8.22
C LEU A 4 14.58 11.55 -7.15
N GLN A 5 14.44 10.23 -7.19
CA GLN A 5 13.75 9.43 -6.18
C GLN A 5 14.78 8.82 -5.20
N THR A 6 14.48 8.88 -3.91
CA THR A 6 15.40 8.40 -2.86
C THR A 6 14.73 7.42 -1.89
N PRO A 7 14.22 6.25 -2.37
CA PRO A 7 13.73 5.20 -1.48
C PRO A 7 14.90 4.51 -0.76
N VAL A 8 14.61 3.68 0.26
CA VAL A 8 15.64 2.83 0.89
C VAL A 8 16.13 1.78 -0.09
N ARG A 9 15.22 1.09 -0.75
CA ARG A 9 15.47 0.01 -1.74
C ARG A 9 14.60 0.25 -2.96
N PHE A 10 14.86 -0.52 -4.00
CA PHE A 10 14.11 -0.45 -5.25
C PHE A 10 13.99 -1.82 -5.90
N TYR A 11 13.11 -1.95 -6.90
CA TYR A 11 12.96 -3.17 -7.69
C TYR A 11 14.34 -3.80 -8.05
N PRO A 12 14.52 -5.14 -7.93
CA PRO A 12 13.53 -6.19 -7.72
C PRO A 12 13.15 -6.45 -6.24
N PHE A 13 13.58 -5.63 -5.28
CA PHE A 13 13.08 -5.72 -3.93
C PHE A 13 11.59 -5.35 -3.90
N THR A 14 10.75 -6.20 -3.33
CA THR A 14 9.29 -6.01 -3.25
C THR A 14 8.87 -5.57 -1.86
N GLY A 15 8.15 -4.47 -1.80
CA GLY A 15 7.59 -3.87 -0.59
C GLY A 15 6.64 -2.73 -0.97
N GLY A 16 5.83 -2.26 -0.04
CA GLY A 16 4.81 -1.25 -0.34
C GLY A 16 5.39 0.06 -0.89
N VAL A 17 6.48 0.55 -0.28
CA VAL A 17 7.16 1.78 -0.72
C VAL A 17 7.93 1.54 -2.02
N GLU A 18 8.64 0.42 -2.12
CA GLU A 18 9.44 0.05 -3.28
C GLU A 18 8.55 -0.09 -4.54
N ASN A 19 7.42 -0.76 -4.42
CA ASN A 19 6.43 -0.88 -5.50
C ASN A 19 5.84 0.48 -5.88
N TYR A 20 5.50 1.31 -4.88
CA TYR A 20 5.03 2.68 -5.13
C TYR A 20 6.03 3.48 -5.96
N VAL A 21 7.31 3.48 -5.57
CA VAL A 21 8.37 4.21 -6.28
C VAL A 21 8.58 3.65 -7.70
N TYR A 22 8.55 2.33 -7.84
CA TYR A 22 8.70 1.67 -9.14
C TYR A 22 7.61 2.07 -10.13
N TYR A 23 6.35 1.86 -9.77
CA TYR A 23 5.23 2.15 -10.66
C TYR A 23 5.07 3.65 -10.94
N LEU A 24 5.23 4.50 -9.93
CA LEU A 24 5.23 5.95 -10.11
C LEU A 24 6.33 6.40 -11.06
N SER A 25 7.56 5.90 -10.87
CA SER A 25 8.70 6.26 -11.70
C SER A 25 8.52 5.80 -13.15
N ARG A 26 7.98 4.59 -13.37
CA ARG A 26 7.66 4.06 -14.69
C ARG A 26 6.68 4.97 -15.44
N GLU A 27 5.61 5.36 -14.80
CA GLU A 27 4.61 6.23 -15.44
C GLU A 27 5.13 7.67 -15.66
N LEU A 28 5.98 8.18 -14.77
CA LEU A 28 6.63 9.47 -14.98
C LEU A 28 7.59 9.43 -16.19
N VAL A 29 8.33 8.33 -16.38
CA VAL A 29 9.17 8.12 -17.58
C VAL A 29 8.29 8.03 -18.84
N ASN A 30 7.21 7.27 -18.80
CA ASN A 30 6.24 7.16 -19.91
C ASN A 30 5.65 8.53 -20.29
N SER A 31 5.54 9.44 -19.33
CA SER A 31 5.10 10.83 -19.54
C SER A 31 6.22 11.77 -20.02
N GLY A 32 7.40 11.25 -20.36
CA GLY A 32 8.52 12.03 -20.92
C GLY A 32 9.43 12.69 -19.89
N ASN A 33 9.34 12.33 -18.62
CA ASN A 33 10.28 12.81 -17.59
C ASN A 33 11.53 11.94 -17.53
N GLN A 34 12.63 12.51 -17.07
CA GLN A 34 13.83 11.77 -16.70
C GLN A 34 13.78 11.44 -15.20
N VAL A 35 13.77 10.16 -14.88
CA VAL A 35 13.71 9.70 -13.49
C VAL A 35 14.97 8.93 -13.14
N LYS A 36 15.66 9.37 -12.09
CA LYS A 36 16.76 8.66 -11.46
C LYS A 36 16.35 8.19 -10.08
N VAL A 37 16.62 6.93 -9.77
CA VAL A 37 16.43 6.35 -8.43
C VAL A 37 17.80 6.10 -7.82
N VAL A 38 18.03 6.58 -6.60
CA VAL A 38 19.23 6.29 -5.81
C VAL A 38 18.77 5.55 -4.54
N CYS A 39 19.27 4.33 -4.35
CA CYS A 39 18.83 3.46 -3.25
C CYS A 39 19.99 2.58 -2.72
N ALA A 40 19.75 1.78 -1.70
CA ALA A 40 20.69 0.76 -1.24
C ALA A 40 20.75 -0.41 -2.24
N ASN A 41 21.93 -1.04 -2.35
CA ASN A 41 22.10 -2.27 -3.15
C ASN A 41 21.61 -3.50 -2.39
N GLU A 42 20.31 -3.61 -2.29
CA GLU A 42 19.59 -4.75 -1.69
C GLU A 42 18.36 -5.08 -2.54
N PRO A 43 18.29 -6.31 -3.11
CA PRO A 43 19.31 -7.37 -3.08
C PRO A 43 20.60 -6.93 -3.80
N ASP A 44 21.72 -7.59 -3.50
CA ASP A 44 23.00 -7.29 -4.13
C ASP A 44 22.98 -7.70 -5.61
N ILE A 45 22.91 -6.69 -6.47
CA ILE A 45 22.84 -6.83 -7.93
C ILE A 45 23.65 -5.70 -8.57
N GLU A 46 23.58 -5.57 -9.90
CA GLU A 46 24.26 -4.52 -10.65
C GLU A 46 23.99 -3.11 -10.07
N SER A 47 25.06 -2.39 -9.75
CA SER A 47 25.00 -1.09 -9.07
C SER A 47 24.40 0.04 -9.92
N LYS A 48 24.54 -0.02 -11.25
CA LYS A 48 23.99 0.95 -12.20
C LYS A 48 23.30 0.22 -13.32
N GLN A 49 22.02 0.46 -13.49
CA GLN A 49 21.22 -0.14 -14.57
C GLN A 49 20.10 0.79 -15.00
N ARG A 50 19.47 0.48 -16.12
CA ARG A 50 18.22 1.11 -16.55
C ARG A 50 17.11 0.10 -16.51
N VAL A 51 16.08 0.39 -15.74
CA VAL A 51 14.86 -0.45 -15.59
C VAL A 51 13.70 0.29 -16.19
N GLU A 52 13.12 -0.18 -17.29
CA GLU A 52 12.00 0.47 -17.99
C GLU A 52 12.18 2.00 -18.19
N GLY A 53 13.38 2.41 -18.60
CA GLY A 53 13.73 3.80 -18.80
C GLY A 53 14.13 4.58 -17.55
N ILE A 54 13.92 4.03 -16.36
CA ILE A 54 14.34 4.60 -15.07
C ILE A 54 15.85 4.37 -14.91
N GLU A 55 16.62 5.41 -14.65
CA GLU A 55 18.03 5.28 -14.27
C GLU A 55 18.12 4.87 -12.81
N VAL A 56 18.76 3.75 -12.50
CA VAL A 56 18.88 3.22 -11.13
C VAL A 56 20.34 3.17 -10.72
N GLU A 57 20.65 3.80 -9.60
CA GLU A 57 21.95 3.74 -8.96
C GLU A 57 21.83 3.14 -7.56
N ARG A 58 22.40 1.94 -7.38
CA ARG A 58 22.39 1.20 -6.11
C ARG A 58 23.71 1.41 -5.40
N LEU A 59 23.63 1.88 -4.16
CA LEU A 59 24.77 2.22 -3.34
C LEU A 59 25.06 1.10 -2.33
N PRO A 60 26.35 0.78 -2.09
CA PRO A 60 26.72 -0.11 -1.00
C PRO A 60 26.25 0.48 0.35
N TYR A 61 25.88 -0.38 1.29
CA TYR A 61 25.49 0.03 2.63
C TYR A 61 26.35 -0.68 3.69
N MET A 62 26.61 0.00 4.80
CA MET A 62 27.46 -0.52 5.89
C MET A 62 26.70 -1.40 6.89
N GLY A 63 25.37 -1.29 6.94
CA GLY A 63 24.52 -2.01 7.88
C GLY A 63 23.09 -1.46 7.86
N LYS A 64 22.27 -1.98 8.77
CA LYS A 64 20.86 -1.57 8.91
C LYS A 64 20.60 -1.07 10.32
N ILE A 65 19.76 -0.03 10.42
CA ILE A 65 19.12 0.37 11.68
C ILE A 65 17.63 0.09 11.48
N ALA A 66 17.10 -0.88 12.21
CA ALA A 66 15.79 -1.47 11.95
C ALA A 66 15.70 -1.93 10.47
N ASN A 67 14.77 -1.41 9.70
CA ASN A 67 14.60 -1.75 8.27
C ASN A 67 15.26 -0.73 7.30
N THR A 68 16.08 0.19 7.82
CA THR A 68 16.74 1.26 7.02
C THR A 68 18.19 0.92 6.76
N ASN A 69 18.58 0.83 5.50
CA ASN A 69 19.97 0.66 5.07
C ASN A 69 20.75 1.99 5.19
N ILE A 70 21.93 1.93 5.78
CA ILE A 70 22.82 3.10 5.92
C ILE A 70 23.79 3.15 4.75
N THR A 71 23.47 3.96 3.76
CA THR A 71 24.24 4.12 2.50
C THR A 71 25.16 5.33 2.59
N THR A 72 26.49 5.10 2.73
CA THR A 72 27.47 6.18 2.86
C THR A 72 27.70 6.98 1.58
N GLY A 73 27.44 6.38 0.42
CA GLY A 73 27.54 7.04 -0.89
C GLY A 73 26.39 8.01 -1.22
N LEU A 74 25.28 7.97 -0.46
CA LEU A 74 24.09 8.78 -0.74
C LEU A 74 24.37 10.30 -0.75
N PRO A 75 25.14 10.87 0.20
CA PRO A 75 25.51 12.27 0.15
C PRO A 75 26.22 12.68 -1.16
N GLY A 76 27.15 11.87 -1.66
CA GLY A 76 27.82 12.10 -2.94
C GLY A 76 26.84 12.09 -4.11
N ALA A 77 26.01 11.05 -4.22
CA ALA A 77 25.01 10.93 -5.28
C ALA A 77 24.02 12.10 -5.30
N LEU A 78 23.61 12.62 -4.14
CA LEU A 78 22.77 13.80 -4.02
C LEU A 78 23.53 15.10 -4.36
N SER A 79 24.83 15.18 -4.01
CA SER A 79 25.66 16.36 -4.31
C SER A 79 25.93 16.52 -5.80
N ASP A 80 26.19 15.42 -6.50
CA ASP A 80 26.64 15.41 -7.90
C ASP A 80 25.50 15.33 -8.90
N GLY A 81 24.27 15.09 -8.40
CA GLY A 81 23.09 14.86 -9.23
C GLY A 81 22.58 16.13 -9.93
N ASP A 82 22.30 16.00 -11.23
CA ASP A 82 21.58 16.99 -12.02
C ASP A 82 20.08 16.66 -12.00
N TYR A 83 19.34 17.31 -11.13
CA TYR A 83 17.89 17.11 -10.95
C TYR A 83 17.16 18.44 -10.69
N ASP A 84 15.89 18.49 -11.07
CA ASP A 84 15.00 19.64 -10.80
C ASP A 84 14.30 19.50 -9.45
N ILE A 85 13.95 18.27 -9.07
CA ILE A 85 13.20 17.91 -7.85
C ILE A 85 13.83 16.70 -7.17
N ILE A 86 13.84 16.71 -5.84
CA ILE A 86 14.06 15.51 -5.00
C ILE A 86 12.72 15.03 -4.49
N HIS A 87 12.44 13.74 -4.64
CA HIS A 87 11.27 13.08 -4.05
C HIS A 87 11.72 11.95 -3.14
N THR A 88 11.39 12.07 -1.86
CA THR A 88 11.71 11.08 -0.84
C THR A 88 10.46 10.52 -0.18
N HIS A 89 10.62 9.44 0.59
CA HIS A 89 9.51 8.69 1.15
C HIS A 89 9.67 8.52 2.67
N ILE A 90 8.58 8.54 3.41
CA ILE A 90 8.53 8.24 4.84
C ILE A 90 7.70 6.94 5.00
N PRO A 91 8.19 5.96 5.77
CA PRO A 91 9.24 6.03 6.80
C PRO A 91 10.61 5.55 6.28
N THR A 92 11.43 6.44 5.82
CA THR A 92 12.79 6.11 5.37
C THR A 92 13.83 7.06 5.98
N PRO A 93 14.10 6.96 7.30
CA PRO A 93 15.21 7.67 7.91
C PRO A 93 16.49 7.50 7.09
N TRP A 94 17.46 8.38 7.21
CA TRP A 94 18.67 8.43 6.41
C TRP A 94 18.46 8.97 4.99
N SER A 95 17.68 8.29 4.15
CA SER A 95 17.39 8.77 2.79
C SER A 95 16.65 10.10 2.82
N ALA A 96 15.64 10.21 3.66
CA ALA A 96 14.86 11.42 3.82
C ALA A 96 15.65 12.57 4.43
N ASP A 97 16.51 12.28 5.42
CA ASP A 97 17.35 13.28 6.09
C ASP A 97 18.37 13.90 5.12
N TRP A 98 19.09 13.07 4.37
CA TRP A 98 20.03 13.55 3.36
C TRP A 98 19.32 14.26 2.21
N SER A 99 18.17 13.80 1.79
CA SER A 99 17.35 14.47 0.78
C SER A 99 16.93 15.87 1.23
N ALA A 100 16.51 16.04 2.47
CA ALA A 100 16.16 17.34 3.04
C ALA A 100 17.39 18.25 3.17
N PHE A 101 18.53 17.70 3.60
CA PHE A 101 19.80 18.46 3.69
C PHE A 101 20.23 19.02 2.33
N TYR A 102 20.25 18.16 1.29
CA TYR A 102 20.69 18.59 -0.04
C TYR A 102 19.64 19.45 -0.77
N SER A 103 18.35 19.26 -0.50
CA SER A 103 17.29 20.17 -0.93
C SER A 103 17.59 21.61 -0.50
N ASN A 104 17.86 21.83 0.78
CA ASN A 104 18.22 23.14 1.31
C ASN A 104 19.56 23.65 0.73
N SER A 105 20.58 22.80 0.71
CA SER A 105 21.94 23.18 0.24
C SER A 105 21.98 23.56 -1.24
N LYS A 106 21.26 22.81 -2.08
CA LYS A 106 21.22 23.01 -3.54
C LYS A 106 20.07 23.91 -3.99
N LYS A 107 19.21 24.36 -3.06
CA LYS A 107 17.97 25.13 -3.35
C LYS A 107 17.08 24.41 -4.36
N LYS A 108 16.97 23.08 -4.24
CA LYS A 108 16.10 22.24 -5.06
C LYS A 108 14.87 21.84 -4.25
N PRO A 109 13.66 21.93 -4.79
CA PRO A 109 12.46 21.58 -4.04
C PRO A 109 12.45 20.10 -3.63
N LEU A 110 11.96 19.84 -2.40
CA LEU A 110 11.74 18.51 -1.85
C LEU A 110 10.26 18.19 -1.84
N VAL A 111 9.90 17.03 -2.40
CA VAL A 111 8.60 16.41 -2.21
C VAL A 111 8.76 15.21 -1.29
N VAL A 112 7.82 15.01 -0.39
CA VAL A 112 7.82 13.88 0.56
C VAL A 112 6.52 13.11 0.40
N THR A 113 6.58 11.83 0.06
CA THR A 113 5.41 10.95 0.21
C THR A 113 5.44 10.29 1.58
N TYR A 114 4.37 10.51 2.34
CA TYR A 114 4.19 10.00 3.70
C TYR A 114 3.29 8.76 3.66
N HIS A 115 3.87 7.57 3.80
CA HIS A 115 3.13 6.30 3.71
C HIS A 115 2.57 5.85 5.05
N ASN A 116 3.32 6.05 6.14
CA ASN A 116 2.90 5.76 7.51
C ASN A 116 3.84 6.41 8.54
N ASP A 117 3.44 6.38 9.80
CA ASP A 117 4.25 6.87 10.92
C ASP A 117 5.45 5.95 11.18
N ILE A 118 6.55 6.53 11.68
CA ILE A 118 7.69 5.77 12.17
C ILE A 118 7.39 5.32 13.59
N ILE A 119 7.06 4.05 13.73
CA ILE A 119 6.69 3.42 15.00
C ILE A 119 7.76 2.42 15.40
N GLY A 120 8.27 2.51 16.62
CA GLY A 120 9.18 1.53 17.23
C GLY A 120 8.49 0.73 18.32
N GLN A 121 9.01 -0.46 18.61
CA GLN A 121 8.60 -1.28 19.75
C GLN A 121 9.74 -1.38 20.78
N GLY A 122 9.40 -1.45 22.07
CA GLY A 122 10.39 -1.53 23.13
C GLY A 122 11.38 -0.34 23.12
N LEU A 123 12.68 -0.61 23.17
CA LEU A 123 13.72 0.44 23.14
C LEU A 123 13.74 1.22 21.83
N ALA A 124 13.36 0.59 20.71
CA ALA A 124 13.24 1.27 19.43
C ALA A 124 12.13 2.34 19.41
N SER A 125 11.14 2.26 20.31
CA SER A 125 10.12 3.29 20.51
C SER A 125 10.71 4.63 20.96
N LEU A 126 11.71 4.61 21.85
CA LEU A 126 12.39 5.83 22.29
C LEU A 126 13.19 6.45 21.14
N VAL A 127 13.91 5.63 20.38
CA VAL A 127 14.67 6.08 19.20
C VAL A 127 13.73 6.69 18.16
N ALA A 128 12.62 6.02 17.85
CA ALA A 128 11.60 6.52 16.94
C ALA A 128 11.00 7.87 17.40
N ARG A 129 10.73 8.02 18.70
CA ARG A 129 10.20 9.27 19.27
C ARG A 129 11.20 10.42 19.13
N ILE A 130 12.49 10.18 19.43
CA ILE A 130 13.55 11.21 19.26
C ILE A 130 13.69 11.57 17.79
N TYR A 131 13.75 10.58 16.91
CA TYR A 131 13.81 10.82 15.46
C TYR A 131 12.61 11.61 14.95
N ASN A 132 11.40 11.23 15.33
CA ASN A 132 10.18 11.92 14.91
C ASN A 132 10.14 13.39 15.37
N SER A 133 10.71 13.70 16.53
CA SER A 133 10.73 15.09 17.04
C SER A 133 11.78 15.96 16.35
N VAL A 134 12.89 15.39 15.86
CA VAL A 134 14.01 16.15 15.27
C VAL A 134 14.13 15.89 13.77
N GLY A 135 14.47 14.65 13.37
CA GLY A 135 14.75 14.30 11.98
C GLY A 135 13.50 14.41 11.08
N LEU A 136 12.43 13.71 11.45
CA LEU A 136 11.17 13.78 10.69
C LEU A 136 10.63 15.21 10.61
N ASN A 137 10.65 15.94 11.74
CA ASN A 137 10.21 17.34 11.75
C ASN A 137 11.07 18.24 10.83
N TYR A 138 12.39 18.00 10.76
CA TYR A 138 13.28 18.69 9.83
C TYR A 138 12.91 18.39 8.37
N VAL A 139 12.68 17.12 8.03
CA VAL A 139 12.27 16.69 6.68
C VAL A 139 10.95 17.33 6.27
N LEU A 140 9.91 17.23 7.11
CA LEU A 140 8.59 17.79 6.83
C LEU A 140 8.62 19.33 6.73
N LYS A 141 9.42 20.00 7.58
CA LYS A 141 9.61 21.44 7.50
C LYS A 141 10.27 21.88 6.18
N THR A 142 11.25 21.11 5.69
CA THR A 142 11.99 21.37 4.45
C THR A 142 11.14 21.09 3.21
N ALA A 143 10.22 20.16 3.28
CA ALA A 143 9.37 19.79 2.16
C ALA A 143 8.63 20.99 1.57
N ALA A 144 8.66 21.14 0.25
CA ALA A 144 7.82 22.07 -0.51
C ALA A 144 6.37 21.55 -0.57
N LYS A 145 6.20 20.23 -0.70
CA LYS A 145 4.91 19.52 -0.62
C LYS A 145 5.08 18.18 0.09
N ILE A 146 4.02 17.79 0.81
CA ILE A 146 3.89 16.51 1.50
C ILE A 146 2.71 15.78 0.89
N ILE A 147 2.98 14.64 0.29
CA ILE A 147 1.94 13.79 -0.31
C ILE A 147 1.51 12.76 0.73
N ILE A 148 0.22 12.65 0.95
CA ILE A 148 -0.38 11.57 1.75
C ILE A 148 -1.28 10.73 0.87
N THR A 149 -1.33 9.42 1.15
CA THR A 149 -2.08 8.49 0.29
C THR A 149 -3.57 8.45 0.62
N GLN A 150 -3.96 8.91 1.80
CA GLN A 150 -5.36 8.98 2.24
C GLN A 150 -5.61 10.16 3.21
N PRO A 151 -6.81 10.78 3.17
CA PRO A 151 -7.13 11.90 4.06
C PRO A 151 -7.09 11.55 5.56
N GLY A 152 -7.34 10.29 5.92
CA GLY A 152 -7.33 9.81 7.30
C GLY A 152 -6.01 10.03 8.04
N TYR A 153 -4.89 10.16 7.33
CA TYR A 153 -3.60 10.48 7.95
C TYR A 153 -3.56 11.85 8.63
N LEU A 154 -4.32 12.82 8.16
CA LEU A 154 -4.42 14.14 8.82
C LEU A 154 -4.99 14.04 10.23
N GLN A 155 -5.85 13.06 10.47
CA GLN A 155 -6.50 12.85 11.76
C GLN A 155 -5.69 11.91 12.67
N SER A 156 -4.99 10.93 12.09
CA SER A 156 -4.28 9.90 12.84
C SER A 156 -2.83 10.26 13.18
N SER A 157 -2.13 11.04 12.32
CA SER A 157 -0.74 11.43 12.55
C SER A 157 -0.63 12.84 13.13
N SER A 158 -0.17 12.93 14.38
CA SER A 158 0.11 14.22 15.04
C SER A 158 1.28 14.98 14.39
N HIS A 159 2.13 14.30 13.63
CA HIS A 159 3.28 14.91 12.96
C HIS A 159 2.85 15.78 11.77
N LEU A 160 1.78 15.41 11.08
CA LEU A 160 1.27 16.11 9.90
C LEU A 160 0.46 17.38 10.25
N ALA A 161 -0.11 17.43 11.43
CA ALA A 161 -1.01 18.51 11.83
C ALA A 161 -0.43 19.94 11.68
N LYS A 162 0.91 20.07 11.78
CA LYS A 162 1.61 21.37 11.67
C LYS A 162 1.89 21.81 10.23
N TYR A 163 1.65 20.94 9.24
CA TYR A 163 2.05 21.14 7.85
C TYR A 163 0.88 21.01 6.87
N GLN A 164 -0.35 21.23 7.33
CA GLN A 164 -1.58 21.06 6.53
C GLN A 164 -1.58 21.88 5.25
N ASP A 165 -0.96 23.07 5.27
CA ASP A 165 -0.79 23.96 4.11
C ASP A 165 0.09 23.38 2.99
N LYS A 166 0.93 22.39 3.33
CA LYS A 166 1.81 21.70 2.38
C LYS A 166 1.26 20.36 1.90
N ILE A 167 0.16 19.88 2.50
CA ILE A 167 -0.35 18.55 2.23
C ILE A 167 -1.17 18.51 0.95
N GLU A 168 -0.92 17.47 0.17
CA GLU A 168 -1.72 17.09 -1.00
C GLU A 168 -2.08 15.62 -0.88
N VAL A 169 -3.32 15.26 -1.21
CA VAL A 169 -3.78 13.87 -1.17
C VAL A 169 -3.67 13.27 -2.55
N ILE A 170 -2.73 12.35 -2.74
CA ILE A 170 -2.57 11.56 -3.96
C ILE A 170 -2.57 10.09 -3.56
N PRO A 171 -3.61 9.33 -3.93
CA PRO A 171 -3.75 7.93 -3.48
C PRO A 171 -2.68 7.02 -4.07
N ASN A 172 -2.60 5.80 -3.55
CA ASN A 172 -1.85 4.73 -4.19
C ASN A 172 -2.50 4.32 -5.52
N GLY A 173 -1.67 3.84 -6.45
CA GLY A 173 -2.12 3.25 -7.69
C GLY A 173 -2.19 1.73 -7.63
N VAL A 174 -2.86 1.15 -8.63
CA VAL A 174 -2.83 -0.29 -8.93
C VAL A 174 -2.55 -0.52 -10.41
N ASP A 175 -1.87 -1.61 -10.72
CA ASP A 175 -1.58 -2.02 -12.10
C ASP A 175 -2.80 -2.75 -12.68
N VAL A 176 -3.59 -2.05 -13.49
CA VAL A 176 -4.83 -2.57 -14.09
C VAL A 176 -4.61 -3.51 -15.27
N GLU A 177 -3.37 -3.61 -15.76
CA GLU A 177 -2.99 -4.60 -16.78
C GLU A 177 -2.67 -5.95 -16.14
N LYS A 178 -2.01 -5.92 -14.97
CA LYS A 178 -1.77 -7.09 -14.15
C LYS A 178 -3.05 -7.58 -13.47
N PHE A 179 -3.77 -6.67 -12.81
CA PHE A 179 -5.00 -6.96 -12.10
C PHE A 179 -6.20 -6.66 -13.00
N GLN A 180 -6.64 -7.67 -13.72
CA GLN A 180 -7.82 -7.58 -14.58
C GLN A 180 -8.72 -8.80 -14.39
N PRO A 181 -10.03 -8.66 -14.58
CA PRO A 181 -10.94 -9.77 -14.42
C PRO A 181 -10.60 -10.86 -15.43
N ILE A 182 -10.51 -12.08 -14.95
CA ILE A 182 -10.43 -13.27 -15.77
C ILE A 182 -11.86 -13.76 -16.00
N GLN A 183 -12.15 -14.27 -17.20
CA GLN A 183 -13.46 -14.84 -17.46
C GLN A 183 -13.68 -16.03 -16.52
N ALA A 184 -14.67 -15.86 -15.64
CA ALA A 184 -15.10 -16.94 -14.75
C ALA A 184 -15.50 -18.16 -15.58
N SER A 185 -15.06 -19.36 -15.18
CA SER A 185 -15.63 -20.59 -15.70
C SER A 185 -17.04 -20.77 -15.15
N ASP A 186 -17.97 -21.33 -15.93
CA ASP A 186 -19.38 -21.54 -15.50
C ASP A 186 -19.54 -22.44 -14.24
N ASN A 187 -18.44 -23.00 -13.73
CA ASN A 187 -18.38 -23.91 -12.59
C ASN A 187 -17.75 -23.33 -11.32
N GLU A 188 -17.56 -22.00 -11.23
CA GLU A 188 -16.96 -21.40 -10.04
C GLU A 188 -17.86 -21.42 -8.82
N ASP A 189 -17.28 -21.77 -7.67
CA ASP A 189 -17.94 -21.75 -6.35
C ASP A 189 -18.40 -20.32 -6.02
N LYS A 190 -19.72 -20.10 -6.09
CA LYS A 190 -20.35 -18.78 -5.91
C LYS A 190 -20.29 -18.22 -4.48
N SER A 191 -19.58 -18.88 -3.56
CA SER A 191 -19.53 -18.54 -2.14
C SER A 191 -18.10 -18.48 -1.61
N THR A 192 -17.14 -18.06 -2.45
CA THR A 192 -15.72 -17.97 -2.07
C THR A 192 -15.39 -16.58 -1.57
N ILE A 193 -14.83 -16.50 -0.37
CA ILE A 193 -14.25 -15.32 0.24
C ILE A 193 -12.73 -15.39 0.06
N PHE A 194 -12.09 -14.29 -0.31
CA PHE A 194 -10.63 -14.21 -0.35
C PHE A 194 -10.10 -13.17 0.66
N PHE A 195 -9.02 -13.52 1.33
CA PHE A 195 -8.23 -12.67 2.22
C PHE A 195 -6.75 -12.85 1.91
N LEU A 196 -5.98 -11.75 1.85
CA LEU A 196 -4.56 -11.77 1.54
C LEU A 196 -3.77 -10.90 2.51
N SER A 197 -2.81 -11.49 3.24
CA SER A 197 -1.89 -10.77 4.13
C SER A 197 -0.69 -11.63 4.52
N VAL A 198 0.41 -11.00 4.95
CA VAL A 198 1.44 -11.68 5.74
C VAL A 198 0.83 -12.07 7.09
N LEU A 199 1.07 -13.32 7.54
CA LEU A 199 0.50 -13.87 8.78
C LEU A 199 1.52 -13.80 9.92
N ASP A 200 1.81 -12.57 10.39
CA ASP A 200 2.73 -12.31 11.50
C ASP A 200 2.17 -11.30 12.50
N GLU A 201 2.90 -11.08 13.60
CA GLU A 201 2.49 -10.16 14.67
C GLU A 201 2.32 -8.71 14.20
N PHE A 202 3.09 -8.27 13.19
CA PHE A 202 3.02 -6.91 12.66
C PHE A 202 1.79 -6.67 11.79
N HIS A 203 1.22 -7.75 11.21
CA HIS A 203 0.07 -7.68 10.30
C HIS A 203 -1.25 -8.15 10.94
N LYS A 204 -1.28 -8.44 12.24
CA LYS A 204 -2.53 -8.74 12.97
C LYS A 204 -3.61 -7.67 12.77
N TYR A 205 -3.19 -6.44 12.51
CA TYR A 205 -4.12 -5.35 12.26
C TYR A 205 -4.99 -5.54 11.00
N LYS A 206 -4.64 -6.46 10.11
CA LYS A 206 -5.46 -6.82 8.94
C LYS A 206 -6.75 -7.55 9.31
N GLY A 207 -6.86 -8.06 10.55
CA GLY A 207 -8.12 -8.49 11.15
C GLY A 207 -8.58 -9.90 10.75
N LEU A 208 -7.66 -10.83 10.43
CA LEU A 208 -8.04 -12.22 10.09
C LEU A 208 -8.82 -12.90 11.21
N ASP A 209 -8.49 -12.65 12.49
CA ASP A 209 -9.21 -13.21 13.63
C ASP A 209 -10.71 -12.82 13.58
N TYR A 210 -11.01 -11.55 13.32
CA TYR A 210 -12.37 -11.05 13.17
C TYR A 210 -13.10 -11.67 11.96
N LEU A 211 -12.36 -11.94 10.89
CA LEU A 211 -12.90 -12.61 9.71
C LEU A 211 -13.27 -14.07 10.01
N LEU A 212 -12.42 -14.79 10.74
CA LEU A 212 -12.71 -16.16 11.16
C LEU A 212 -13.94 -16.23 12.09
N GLU A 213 -14.06 -15.30 13.04
CA GLU A 213 -15.28 -15.19 13.87
C GLU A 213 -16.53 -14.87 13.04
N ALA A 214 -16.43 -13.95 12.09
CA ALA A 214 -17.52 -13.60 11.19
C ALA A 214 -17.92 -14.78 10.30
N LEU A 215 -16.94 -15.54 9.81
CA LEU A 215 -17.20 -16.71 8.97
C LEU A 215 -18.05 -17.77 9.67
N LYS A 216 -17.86 -17.94 10.99
CA LYS A 216 -18.72 -18.83 11.78
C LYS A 216 -20.20 -18.42 11.72
N ILE A 217 -20.46 -17.11 11.68
CA ILE A 217 -21.83 -16.58 11.56
C ILE A 217 -22.34 -16.76 10.13
N VAL A 218 -21.50 -16.42 9.12
CA VAL A 218 -21.84 -16.55 7.70
C VAL A 218 -22.21 -17.99 7.36
N LYS A 219 -21.47 -18.99 7.88
CA LYS A 219 -21.71 -20.43 7.66
C LYS A 219 -23.14 -20.86 8.02
N ASN A 220 -23.79 -20.21 8.99
CA ASN A 220 -25.19 -20.54 9.34
C ASN A 220 -26.18 -20.19 8.21
N ASN A 221 -25.85 -19.18 7.38
CA ASN A 221 -26.70 -18.74 6.28
C ASN A 221 -26.23 -19.27 4.92
N VAL A 222 -24.92 -19.53 4.79
CA VAL A 222 -24.24 -20.03 3.58
C VAL A 222 -23.36 -21.22 3.99
N PRO A 223 -23.93 -22.43 4.16
CA PRO A 223 -23.19 -23.58 4.70
C PRO A 223 -21.93 -23.98 3.87
N ASP A 224 -21.98 -23.81 2.56
CA ASP A 224 -20.91 -24.17 1.63
C ASP A 224 -19.89 -23.02 1.42
N VAL A 225 -19.94 -21.97 2.28
CA VAL A 225 -18.98 -20.86 2.19
C VAL A 225 -17.56 -21.35 2.37
N LYS A 226 -16.67 -20.84 1.52
CA LYS A 226 -15.22 -21.09 1.59
C LYS A 226 -14.48 -19.77 1.81
N LEU A 227 -13.52 -19.78 2.71
CA LEU A 227 -12.54 -18.71 2.89
C LEU A 227 -11.18 -19.20 2.43
N ILE A 228 -10.61 -18.54 1.43
CA ILE A 228 -9.22 -18.75 1.02
C ILE A 228 -8.37 -17.66 1.69
N VAL A 229 -7.38 -18.09 2.48
CA VAL A 229 -6.42 -17.22 3.17
C VAL A 229 -5.08 -17.33 2.45
N GLY A 230 -4.73 -16.30 1.68
CA GLY A 230 -3.42 -16.15 1.06
C GLY A 230 -2.42 -15.51 2.01
N GLY A 231 -1.18 -16.02 2.00
CA GLY A 231 -0.08 -15.53 2.79
C GLY A 231 0.52 -16.57 3.73
N LYS A 232 1.71 -16.27 4.22
CA LYS A 232 2.45 -17.09 5.17
C LYS A 232 3.05 -16.25 6.28
N GLY A 233 3.39 -16.90 7.40
CA GLY A 233 4.01 -16.24 8.54
C GLY A 233 3.92 -17.08 9.80
N VAL A 234 4.53 -16.60 10.87
CA VAL A 234 4.63 -17.31 12.15
C VAL A 234 3.30 -17.56 12.86
N LEU A 235 2.24 -16.85 12.45
CA LEU A 235 0.89 -17.00 13.00
C LEU A 235 0.00 -17.98 12.20
N LEU A 236 0.53 -18.66 11.19
CA LEU A 236 -0.26 -19.61 10.39
C LEU A 236 -0.90 -20.67 11.27
N ASP A 237 -0.12 -21.34 12.12
CA ASP A 237 -0.61 -22.40 13.02
C ASP A 237 -1.68 -21.87 13.97
N HIS A 238 -1.47 -20.67 14.53
CA HIS A 238 -2.47 -20.00 15.39
C HIS A 238 -3.81 -19.82 14.69
N HIS A 239 -3.83 -19.33 13.43
CA HIS A 239 -5.07 -19.12 12.70
C HIS A 239 -5.72 -20.46 12.27
N GLN A 240 -4.94 -21.50 11.98
CA GLN A 240 -5.45 -22.85 11.70
C GLN A 240 -6.12 -23.45 12.96
N GLU A 241 -5.49 -23.34 14.12
CA GLU A 241 -6.07 -23.78 15.40
C GLU A 241 -7.35 -22.98 15.73
N MET A 242 -7.35 -21.68 15.50
CA MET A 242 -8.54 -20.83 15.69
C MET A 242 -9.68 -21.28 14.77
N ALA A 243 -9.43 -21.48 13.47
CA ALA A 243 -10.43 -21.96 12.52
C ALA A 243 -11.01 -23.33 12.97
N ALA A 244 -10.15 -24.25 13.40
CA ALA A 244 -10.58 -25.56 13.92
C ALA A 244 -11.45 -25.44 15.17
N SER A 245 -11.08 -24.58 16.13
CA SER A 245 -11.84 -24.33 17.36
C SER A 245 -13.22 -23.71 17.12
N LEU A 246 -13.36 -22.93 16.04
CA LEU A 246 -14.62 -22.35 15.59
C LEU A 246 -15.47 -23.32 14.77
N GLY A 247 -15.00 -24.54 14.48
CA GLY A 247 -15.70 -25.54 13.67
C GLY A 247 -15.69 -25.22 12.17
N LEU A 248 -14.64 -24.53 11.70
CA LEU A 248 -14.47 -24.04 10.33
C LEU A 248 -13.42 -24.81 9.51
N LYS A 249 -12.92 -25.94 10.00
CA LYS A 249 -11.83 -26.68 9.36
C LYS A 249 -12.07 -26.96 7.87
N ASP A 250 -13.30 -27.29 7.49
CA ASP A 250 -13.66 -27.63 6.12
C ASP A 250 -14.08 -26.39 5.28
N ASN A 251 -14.19 -25.22 5.93
CA ASN A 251 -14.58 -23.95 5.29
C ASN A 251 -13.40 -23.00 5.05
N VAL A 252 -12.21 -23.28 5.61
CA VAL A 252 -11.04 -22.40 5.48
C VAL A 252 -9.90 -23.15 4.83
N GLU A 253 -9.41 -22.59 3.74
CA GLU A 253 -8.21 -23.02 3.05
C GLU A 253 -7.09 -22.01 3.28
N PHE A 254 -5.96 -22.44 3.83
CA PHE A 254 -4.75 -21.64 3.94
C PHE A 254 -3.86 -21.93 2.74
N ALA A 255 -3.93 -21.12 1.68
CA ALA A 255 -3.21 -21.28 0.42
C ALA A 255 -1.69 -21.06 0.55
N GLY A 256 -1.24 -20.51 1.68
CA GLY A 256 0.17 -20.20 1.86
C GLY A 256 0.64 -19.03 1.00
N PHE A 257 1.90 -19.07 0.57
CA PHE A 257 2.43 -18.05 -0.34
C PHE A 257 1.82 -18.20 -1.73
N ILE A 258 1.18 -17.16 -2.21
CA ILE A 258 0.64 -17.08 -3.56
C ILE A 258 1.67 -16.35 -4.43
N PRO A 259 2.16 -16.94 -5.52
CA PRO A 259 3.04 -16.27 -6.48
C PRO A 259 2.37 -15.00 -7.05
N ASP A 260 3.18 -13.99 -7.34
CA ASP A 260 2.70 -12.69 -7.79
C ASP A 260 1.90 -12.73 -9.11
N GLU A 261 2.21 -13.71 -9.96
CA GLU A 261 1.53 -14.02 -11.21
C GLU A 261 0.15 -14.68 -11.02
N GLU A 262 -0.10 -15.33 -9.89
CA GLU A 262 -1.35 -16.05 -9.60
C GLU A 262 -2.36 -15.20 -8.78
N ILE A 263 -1.92 -14.12 -8.16
CA ILE A 263 -2.77 -13.33 -7.25
C ILE A 263 -4.02 -12.80 -7.94
N ALA A 264 -3.93 -12.40 -9.21
CA ALA A 264 -5.07 -11.89 -9.98
C ALA A 264 -6.15 -12.96 -10.18
N ASP A 265 -5.76 -14.23 -10.30
CA ASP A 265 -6.67 -15.36 -10.45
C ASP A 265 -7.48 -15.55 -9.16
N TYR A 266 -6.81 -15.53 -8.00
CA TYR A 266 -7.48 -15.61 -6.70
C TYR A 266 -8.49 -14.49 -6.47
N TYR A 267 -8.14 -13.25 -6.85
CA TYR A 267 -9.10 -12.14 -6.79
C TYR A 267 -10.29 -12.39 -7.71
N SER A 268 -10.04 -12.76 -8.96
CA SER A 268 -11.10 -12.92 -9.98
C SER A 268 -12.06 -14.07 -9.68
N GLN A 269 -11.57 -15.15 -9.04
CA GLN A 269 -12.38 -16.31 -8.64
C GLN A 269 -13.17 -16.08 -7.35
N ALA A 270 -12.80 -15.07 -6.55
CA ALA A 270 -13.50 -14.78 -5.32
C ALA A 270 -14.82 -14.05 -5.56
N SER A 271 -15.87 -14.48 -4.86
CA SER A 271 -17.17 -13.79 -4.83
C SER A 271 -17.06 -12.45 -4.09
N VAL A 272 -16.15 -12.37 -3.12
CA VAL A 272 -15.88 -11.16 -2.32
C VAL A 272 -14.45 -11.22 -1.77
N PHE A 273 -13.76 -10.09 -1.82
CA PHE A 273 -12.52 -9.87 -1.10
C PHE A 273 -12.80 -9.15 0.21
N VAL A 274 -12.17 -9.60 1.31
CA VAL A 274 -12.43 -9.04 2.64
C VAL A 274 -11.15 -8.51 3.25
N LEU A 275 -11.15 -7.22 3.62
CA LEU A 275 -10.04 -6.56 4.32
C LEU A 275 -10.57 -5.87 5.59
N PRO A 276 -10.74 -6.59 6.71
CA PRO A 276 -11.35 -6.07 7.93
C PRO A 276 -10.34 -5.43 8.87
N SER A 277 -9.50 -4.52 8.35
CA SER A 277 -8.43 -3.86 9.10
C SER A 277 -8.95 -3.16 10.35
N ILE A 278 -8.17 -3.22 11.45
CA ILE A 278 -8.57 -2.76 12.80
C ILE A 278 -7.74 -1.62 13.37
N SER A 279 -6.73 -1.13 12.63
CA SER A 279 -5.82 -0.07 13.10
C SER A 279 -5.55 0.95 11.99
N SER A 280 -6.05 2.17 12.16
CA SER A 280 -5.79 3.29 11.26
C SER A 280 -4.34 3.80 11.28
N LEU A 281 -3.57 3.46 12.32
CA LEU A 281 -2.15 3.84 12.43
C LEU A 281 -1.24 2.91 11.62
N GLN A 282 -1.67 1.66 11.42
CA GLN A 282 -0.88 0.64 10.74
C GLN A 282 -1.36 0.40 9.30
N GLU A 283 -2.67 0.59 9.02
CA GLU A 283 -3.20 0.46 7.67
C GLU A 283 -2.79 1.66 6.82
N GLY A 284 -1.87 1.41 5.89
CA GLY A 284 -1.34 2.47 5.02
C GLY A 284 -2.36 2.97 4.01
N PHE A 285 -2.99 2.06 3.27
CA PHE A 285 -4.02 2.39 2.27
C PHE A 285 -4.93 1.20 1.96
N GLY A 286 -4.39 -0.03 2.05
CA GLY A 286 -5.09 -1.25 1.65
C GLY A 286 -5.02 -1.51 0.15
N ILE A 287 -3.82 -1.52 -0.43
CA ILE A 287 -3.60 -1.73 -1.88
C ILE A 287 -4.29 -3.02 -2.36
N VAL A 288 -4.27 -4.08 -1.57
CA VAL A 288 -4.96 -5.35 -1.86
C VAL A 288 -6.46 -5.18 -2.14
N ALA A 289 -7.10 -4.15 -1.56
CA ALA A 289 -8.50 -3.84 -1.89
C ALA A 289 -8.62 -3.20 -3.29
N LEU A 290 -7.65 -2.38 -3.73
CA LEU A 290 -7.62 -1.86 -5.11
C LEU A 290 -7.37 -2.99 -6.13
N GLU A 291 -6.51 -3.94 -5.80
CA GLU A 291 -6.22 -5.12 -6.63
C GLU A 291 -7.49 -5.95 -6.84
N ALA A 292 -8.24 -6.23 -5.77
CA ALA A 292 -9.52 -6.91 -5.85
C ALA A 292 -10.53 -6.15 -6.72
N LEU A 293 -10.68 -4.84 -6.51
CA LEU A 293 -11.57 -4.00 -7.33
C LEU A 293 -11.14 -3.95 -8.79
N ALA A 294 -9.83 -3.95 -9.08
CA ALA A 294 -9.31 -4.02 -10.43
C ALA A 294 -9.68 -5.33 -11.11
N CYS A 295 -9.78 -6.44 -10.37
CA CYS A 295 -10.26 -7.73 -10.86
C CYS A 295 -11.81 -7.86 -10.89
N GLN A 296 -12.55 -6.77 -10.69
CA GLN A 296 -14.02 -6.75 -10.57
C GLN A 296 -14.59 -7.53 -9.38
N THR A 297 -13.79 -7.78 -8.37
CA THR A 297 -14.21 -8.47 -7.15
C THR A 297 -14.77 -7.45 -6.16
N PRO A 298 -16.01 -7.62 -5.66
CA PRO A 298 -16.57 -6.77 -4.61
C PRO A 298 -15.71 -6.80 -3.35
N VAL A 299 -15.66 -5.69 -2.62
CA VAL A 299 -14.84 -5.58 -1.42
C VAL A 299 -15.70 -5.31 -0.19
N VAL A 300 -15.48 -6.09 0.88
CA VAL A 300 -15.91 -5.72 2.24
C VAL A 300 -14.70 -5.23 3.01
N THR A 301 -14.78 -4.02 3.54
CA THR A 301 -13.68 -3.42 4.29
C THR A 301 -14.16 -2.54 5.43
N THR A 302 -13.23 -2.06 6.25
CA THR A 302 -13.54 -1.12 7.33
C THR A 302 -13.32 0.34 6.89
N ASP A 303 -13.93 1.28 7.59
CA ASP A 303 -13.89 2.72 7.28
C ASP A 303 -12.52 3.37 7.46
N ILE A 304 -11.56 2.65 8.03
CA ILE A 304 -10.16 3.10 8.17
C ILE A 304 -9.28 2.82 6.94
N VAL A 305 -9.76 2.02 5.99
CA VAL A 305 -9.02 1.69 4.76
C VAL A 305 -9.16 2.83 3.74
N GLY A 306 -8.08 3.19 3.06
CA GLY A 306 -8.02 4.39 2.22
C GLY A 306 -9.09 4.50 1.14
N VAL A 307 -9.50 3.39 0.54
CA VAL A 307 -10.53 3.36 -0.51
C VAL A 307 -11.97 3.39 0.05
N ALA A 308 -12.17 3.24 1.36
CA ALA A 308 -13.48 3.06 1.97
C ALA A 308 -14.46 4.21 1.67
N HIS A 309 -13.98 5.46 1.67
CA HIS A 309 -14.82 6.61 1.38
C HIS A 309 -15.41 6.53 -0.03
N ASP A 310 -14.58 6.25 -1.03
CA ASP A 310 -15.01 6.17 -2.43
C ASP A 310 -15.92 4.95 -2.65
N LEU A 311 -15.62 3.80 -2.01
CA LEU A 311 -16.46 2.61 -2.08
C LEU A 311 -17.89 2.88 -1.61
N LYS A 312 -18.06 3.64 -0.52
CA LYS A 312 -19.39 4.06 -0.04
C LYS A 312 -20.15 4.88 -1.09
N GLN A 313 -19.45 5.85 -1.72
CA GLN A 313 -20.07 6.74 -2.70
C GLN A 313 -20.57 6.02 -3.94
N ILE A 314 -19.76 5.09 -4.49
CA ILE A 314 -20.09 4.38 -5.73
C ILE A 314 -20.88 3.10 -5.51
N LYS A 315 -21.10 2.68 -4.25
CA LYS A 315 -21.65 1.36 -3.90
C LYS A 315 -20.91 0.20 -4.56
N GLY A 316 -19.58 0.29 -4.59
CA GLY A 316 -18.67 -0.72 -5.18
C GLY A 316 -18.21 -1.78 -4.18
N GLY A 317 -18.67 -1.70 -2.95
CA GLY A 317 -18.39 -2.61 -1.85
C GLY A 317 -19.16 -2.21 -0.61
N ILE A 318 -18.98 -2.94 0.49
CA ILE A 318 -19.60 -2.65 1.78
C ILE A 318 -18.52 -2.22 2.77
N VAL A 319 -18.76 -1.11 3.45
CA VAL A 319 -17.84 -0.55 4.44
C VAL A 319 -18.48 -0.60 5.81
N ILE A 320 -17.78 -1.22 6.75
CA ILE A 320 -18.24 -1.45 8.12
C ILE A 320 -17.32 -0.76 9.14
N PRO A 321 -17.75 -0.58 10.40
CA PRO A 321 -16.83 -0.20 11.48
C PRO A 321 -15.79 -1.30 11.75
N PRO A 322 -14.57 -0.95 12.17
CA PRO A 322 -13.58 -1.95 12.57
C PRO A 322 -14.03 -2.72 13.82
N ARG A 323 -13.60 -3.98 13.94
CA ARG A 323 -13.87 -4.90 15.05
C ARG A 323 -15.35 -5.25 15.26
N ASP A 324 -16.21 -5.04 14.27
CA ASP A 324 -17.61 -5.42 14.32
C ASP A 324 -17.85 -6.72 13.52
N THR A 325 -17.67 -7.84 14.21
CA THR A 325 -17.77 -9.20 13.64
C THR A 325 -19.18 -9.47 13.06
N HIS A 326 -20.24 -8.94 13.70
CA HIS A 326 -21.61 -9.14 13.23
C HIS A 326 -21.87 -8.37 11.93
N LYS A 327 -21.52 -7.08 11.86
CA LYS A 327 -21.64 -6.33 10.61
C LYS A 327 -20.77 -6.88 9.50
N LEU A 328 -19.59 -7.44 9.84
CA LEU A 328 -18.74 -8.13 8.88
C LEU A 328 -19.46 -9.34 8.29
N ALA A 329 -20.06 -10.18 9.15
CA ALA A 329 -20.82 -11.34 8.72
C ALA A 329 -22.04 -10.98 7.87
N ASP A 330 -22.81 -9.96 8.29
CA ASP A 330 -23.98 -9.47 7.54
C ASP A 330 -23.58 -8.97 6.14
N ALA A 331 -22.50 -8.17 6.05
CA ALA A 331 -21.99 -7.64 4.79
C ALA A 331 -21.53 -8.76 3.82
N ILE A 332 -20.83 -9.76 4.34
CA ILE A 332 -20.39 -10.92 3.56
C ILE A 332 -21.61 -11.71 3.09
N THR A 333 -22.53 -12.04 4.00
CA THR A 333 -23.75 -12.80 3.67
C THR A 333 -24.58 -12.09 2.62
N GLN A 334 -24.74 -10.77 2.73
CA GLN A 334 -25.47 -9.97 1.76
C GLN A 334 -24.89 -10.10 0.34
N ILE A 335 -23.56 -10.02 0.20
CA ILE A 335 -22.90 -10.13 -1.10
C ILE A 335 -23.01 -11.56 -1.63
N LEU A 336 -22.76 -12.59 -0.79
CA LEU A 336 -22.81 -13.99 -1.21
C LEU A 336 -24.20 -14.45 -1.64
N SER A 337 -25.26 -13.83 -1.11
CA SER A 337 -26.66 -14.19 -1.40
C SER A 337 -27.23 -13.53 -2.66
N ASP A 338 -26.50 -12.61 -3.32
CA ASP A 338 -26.99 -11.83 -4.46
C ASP A 338 -25.93 -11.71 -5.57
N ALA A 339 -25.96 -12.63 -6.52
CA ALA A 339 -25.03 -12.65 -7.65
C ALA A 339 -25.13 -11.41 -8.55
N GLN A 340 -26.32 -10.80 -8.67
CA GLN A 340 -26.48 -9.56 -9.41
C GLN A 340 -25.79 -8.39 -8.70
N MET A 341 -25.95 -8.31 -7.37
CA MET A 341 -25.23 -7.33 -6.55
C MET A 341 -23.72 -7.50 -6.66
N GLN A 342 -23.20 -8.74 -6.59
CA GLN A 342 -21.76 -9.01 -6.78
C GLN A 342 -21.26 -8.41 -8.09
N LYS A 343 -21.91 -8.74 -9.19
CA LYS A 343 -21.55 -8.27 -10.54
C LYS A 343 -21.58 -6.75 -10.64
N GLU A 344 -22.63 -6.10 -10.16
CA GLU A 344 -22.76 -4.65 -10.22
C GLU A 344 -21.75 -3.94 -9.32
N MET A 345 -21.48 -4.46 -8.11
CA MET A 345 -20.45 -3.93 -7.22
C MET A 345 -19.07 -4.04 -7.85
N GLY A 346 -18.72 -5.20 -8.39
CA GLY A 346 -17.45 -5.43 -9.07
C GLY A 346 -17.24 -4.49 -10.25
N GLN A 347 -18.25 -4.30 -11.11
CA GLN A 347 -18.18 -3.36 -12.24
C GLN A 347 -17.97 -1.92 -11.78
N ARG A 348 -18.71 -1.46 -10.77
CA ARG A 348 -18.51 -0.12 -10.19
C ARG A 348 -17.14 0.04 -9.57
N GLY A 349 -16.66 -0.99 -8.85
CA GLY A 349 -15.32 -1.00 -8.27
C GLY A 349 -14.22 -0.86 -9.31
N ARG A 350 -14.25 -1.67 -10.38
CA ARG A 350 -13.27 -1.56 -11.46
C ARG A 350 -13.31 -0.21 -12.17
N LYS A 351 -14.50 0.32 -12.44
CA LYS A 351 -14.65 1.65 -13.03
C LYS A 351 -13.98 2.73 -12.16
N LEU A 352 -14.21 2.71 -10.85
CA LEU A 352 -13.54 3.60 -9.90
C LEU A 352 -12.03 3.48 -9.99
N VAL A 353 -11.50 2.25 -10.03
CA VAL A 353 -10.05 2.02 -10.15
C VAL A 353 -9.50 2.63 -11.42
N GLN A 354 -10.15 2.39 -12.56
CA GLN A 354 -9.73 2.92 -13.86
C GLN A 354 -9.74 4.46 -13.91
N GLU A 355 -10.71 5.10 -13.25
CA GLU A 355 -10.87 6.56 -13.25
C GLU A 355 -9.96 7.27 -12.26
N LYS A 356 -9.60 6.63 -11.13
CA LYS A 356 -8.95 7.33 -10.01
C LYS A 356 -7.64 6.69 -9.53
N TYR A 357 -7.49 5.38 -9.66
CA TYR A 357 -6.45 4.62 -8.96
C TYR A 357 -5.46 3.90 -9.89
N THR A 358 -5.43 4.20 -11.19
CA THR A 358 -4.36 3.69 -12.04
C THR A 358 -3.07 4.44 -11.78
N TRP A 359 -1.92 3.79 -11.90
CA TRP A 359 -0.63 4.45 -11.75
C TRP A 359 -0.45 5.63 -12.72
N LYS A 360 -1.07 5.58 -13.90
CA LYS A 360 -1.11 6.68 -14.86
C LYS A 360 -1.81 7.92 -14.28
N VAL A 361 -2.95 7.76 -13.61
CA VAL A 361 -3.68 8.87 -12.97
C VAL A 361 -2.89 9.40 -11.79
N VAL A 362 -2.31 8.53 -10.97
CA VAL A 362 -1.46 8.90 -9.84
C VAL A 362 -0.24 9.70 -10.30
N ALA A 363 0.47 9.22 -11.33
CA ALA A 363 1.64 9.89 -11.89
C ALA A 363 1.29 11.26 -12.51
N SER A 364 0.15 11.36 -13.19
CA SER A 364 -0.35 12.65 -13.73
C SER A 364 -0.62 13.65 -12.63
N SER A 365 -1.22 13.22 -11.50
CA SER A 365 -1.47 14.07 -10.34
C SER A 365 -0.14 14.50 -9.69
N MET A 366 0.80 13.59 -9.56
CA MET A 366 2.14 13.89 -9.02
C MET A 366 2.91 14.86 -9.92
N GLU A 367 2.85 14.67 -11.23
CA GLU A 367 3.49 15.56 -12.21
C GLU A 367 2.93 16.98 -12.12
N LYS A 368 1.62 17.14 -11.90
CA LYS A 368 1.00 18.44 -11.67
C LYS A 368 1.60 19.13 -10.45
N VAL A 369 1.74 18.41 -9.33
CA VAL A 369 2.36 18.93 -8.11
C VAL A 369 3.81 19.37 -8.37
N TYR A 370 4.60 18.58 -9.10
CA TYR A 370 5.97 18.94 -9.46
C TYR A 370 6.03 20.23 -10.29
N LYS A 371 5.18 20.36 -11.31
CA LYS A 371 5.11 21.55 -12.17
C LYS A 371 4.72 22.79 -11.35
N GLU A 372 3.76 22.68 -10.44
CA GLU A 372 3.34 23.78 -9.57
C GLU A 372 4.45 24.25 -8.63
N ILE A 373 5.26 23.33 -8.11
CA ILE A 373 6.40 23.65 -7.24
C ILE A 373 7.50 24.36 -8.06
N LEU A 374 7.85 23.82 -9.23
CA LEU A 374 8.90 24.39 -10.07
C LEU A 374 8.53 25.78 -10.64
N ALA A 375 7.25 26.03 -10.86
CA ALA A 375 6.79 27.36 -11.29
C ALA A 375 6.90 28.44 -10.20
N LYS A 376 7.04 28.06 -8.93
CA LYS A 376 7.17 28.96 -7.77
C LYS A 376 8.60 29.08 -7.26
N SER A 377 9.53 28.26 -7.75
CA SER A 377 10.94 28.24 -7.39
C SER A 377 11.78 29.13 -8.32
#